data_f93e8ccea3dc2091d62fad5a85593d40
#
_entry.id   f93e8ccea3dc2091d62fad5a85593d40
#
_cell.length_a   1.000
_cell.length_b   1.000
_cell.length_c   1.000
_cell.angle_alpha   90.00
_cell.angle_beta   90.00
_cell.angle_gamma   90.00
#
_symmetry.space_group_name_H-M   'P 1'
#
loop_
_entity.id
_entity.type
_entity.pdbx_description
1 polymer ?
#
loop_
_entity_poly.entity_id
_entity_poly.type
_entity_poly.pdbx_seq_one_letter_code
_entity_poly.pdbx_strand_id
1 'polypeptide(L)'
;DYIPIPWNEHMVKKWYDSFPGLYDDVYVDLTFVEVFERCGLDAPVDSFAVAFKRTEYPLWHANQVARYNLLQGMKAPQSGHWKNNPHAHCIDFQIEADFAGIMSPGMPNQAAEICDKVGHIMSYGEGWYGGVYVAAMYSLAYVSDDMEYIVEEALKIIPEESDFHKCMSDVI
;
A
#
# COMPACT_ATOMS: atom_id res chain seq x y z
N ASP A 1 -2.21 -28.46 9.42
CA ASP A 1 -2.20 -28.85 10.83
C ASP A 1 -1.57 -27.71 11.65
N TYR A 2 -2.33 -27.18 12.62
CA TYR A 2 -1.86 -26.14 13.51
C TYR A 2 -0.89 -26.75 14.54
N ILE A 3 0.37 -26.32 14.51
CA ILE A 3 1.36 -26.70 15.52
C ILE A 3 1.39 -25.57 16.56
N PRO A 4 0.90 -25.80 17.80
CA PRO A 4 0.96 -24.80 18.86
C PRO A 4 2.44 -24.54 19.24
N ILE A 5 2.90 -23.33 18.98
CA ILE A 5 4.23 -22.88 19.41
C ILE A 5 4.07 -22.21 20.77
N PRO A 6 4.78 -22.65 21.82
CA PRO A 6 4.75 -21.99 23.12
C PRO A 6 5.48 -20.65 23.02
N TRP A 7 4.73 -19.58 22.83
CA TRP A 7 5.26 -18.23 22.79
C TRP A 7 5.77 -17.81 24.19
N ASN A 8 7.03 -17.48 24.28
CA ASN A 8 7.65 -16.87 25.45
C ASN A 8 8.72 -15.88 24.99
N GLU A 9 9.27 -15.09 25.91
CA GLU A 9 10.24 -14.04 25.61
C GLU A 9 11.46 -14.57 24.82
N HIS A 10 11.95 -15.77 25.19
CA HIS A 10 13.09 -16.38 24.49
C HIS A 10 12.74 -16.76 23.04
N MET A 11 11.56 -17.30 22.80
CA MET A 11 11.09 -17.66 21.45
C MET A 11 10.86 -16.43 20.58
N VAL A 12 10.25 -15.38 21.16
CA VAL A 12 10.06 -14.09 20.47
C VAL A 12 11.41 -13.48 20.09
N LYS A 13 12.36 -13.43 21.05
CA LYS A 13 13.71 -12.94 20.77
C LYS A 13 14.42 -13.76 19.70
N LYS A 14 14.38 -15.09 19.79
CA LYS A 14 14.98 -15.97 18.77
C LYS A 14 14.37 -15.76 17.39
N TRP A 15 13.05 -15.55 17.32
CA TRP A 15 12.35 -15.25 16.07
C TRP A 15 12.84 -13.92 15.48
N TYR A 16 12.90 -12.86 16.28
CA TYR A 16 13.46 -11.58 15.88
C TYR A 16 14.90 -11.67 15.40
N ASP A 17 15.76 -12.36 16.14
CA ASP A 17 17.18 -12.51 15.82
C ASP A 17 17.41 -13.36 14.54
N SER A 18 16.46 -14.24 14.20
CA SER A 18 16.53 -15.09 13.00
C SER A 18 15.80 -14.52 11.79
N PHE A 19 15.02 -13.45 11.98
CA PHE A 19 14.25 -12.84 10.90
C PHE A 19 15.18 -12.01 10.01
N PRO A 20 15.18 -12.24 8.68
CA PRO A 20 16.16 -11.61 7.79
C PRO A 20 15.93 -10.11 7.56
N GLY A 21 14.97 -9.49 8.23
CA GLY A 21 14.67 -8.06 8.08
C GLY A 21 14.11 -7.70 6.71
N LEU A 22 13.40 -8.61 6.08
CA LEU A 22 12.79 -8.40 4.76
C LEU A 22 11.35 -7.92 4.94
N TYR A 23 11.17 -6.62 5.10
CA TYR A 23 9.87 -5.95 5.19
C TYR A 23 9.66 -5.15 3.92
N ASP A 24 9.12 -5.76 2.86
CA ASP A 24 8.90 -5.12 1.58
C ASP A 24 7.92 -3.94 1.66
N ASP A 25 6.82 -4.10 2.37
CA ASP A 25 5.84 -3.06 2.67
C ASP A 25 6.49 -1.80 3.27
N VAL A 26 7.17 -1.93 4.40
CA VAL A 26 7.84 -0.81 5.09
C VAL A 26 8.90 -0.14 4.20
N TYR A 27 9.62 -0.91 3.40
CA TYR A 27 10.63 -0.33 2.50
C TYR A 27 10.03 0.47 1.36
N VAL A 28 8.88 0.03 0.83
CA VAL A 28 8.14 0.77 -0.21
C VAL A 28 7.57 2.06 0.36
N ASP A 29 6.95 2.01 1.54
CA ASP A 29 6.45 3.19 2.25
C ASP A 29 7.55 4.23 2.46
N LEU A 30 8.67 3.82 3.05
CA LEU A 30 9.81 4.71 3.29
C LEU A 30 10.38 5.27 1.98
N THR A 31 10.38 4.50 0.90
CA THR A 31 10.81 4.97 -0.43
C THR A 31 9.93 6.12 -0.92
N PHE A 32 8.62 6.02 -0.74
CA PHE A 32 7.69 7.08 -1.15
C PHE A 32 7.73 8.27 -0.21
N VAL A 33 7.78 8.05 1.10
CA VAL A 33 7.92 9.12 2.10
C VAL A 33 9.19 9.94 1.85
N GLU A 34 10.33 9.30 1.56
CA GLU A 34 11.58 9.99 1.20
C GLU A 34 11.43 10.90 -0.02
N VAL A 35 10.65 10.47 -1.02
CA VAL A 35 10.37 11.33 -2.19
C VAL A 35 9.55 12.55 -1.78
N PHE A 36 8.53 12.39 -0.94
CA PHE A 36 7.76 13.52 -0.42
C PHE A 36 8.63 14.48 0.41
N GLU A 37 9.49 13.95 1.28
CA GLU A 37 10.43 14.77 2.06
C GLU A 37 11.36 15.62 1.16
N ARG A 38 11.89 15.00 0.12
CA ARG A 38 12.88 15.64 -0.75
C ARG A 38 12.26 16.57 -1.79
N CYS A 39 11.10 16.22 -2.35
CA CYS A 39 10.50 16.89 -3.49
C CYS A 39 9.20 17.66 -3.16
N GLY A 40 8.69 17.53 -1.93
CA GLY A 40 7.42 18.14 -1.49
C GLY A 40 6.19 17.35 -1.90
N LEU A 41 5.03 17.79 -1.41
CA LEU A 41 3.73 17.12 -1.64
C LEU A 41 3.30 17.13 -3.11
N ASP A 42 3.75 18.11 -3.88
CA ASP A 42 3.46 18.25 -5.31
C ASP A 42 4.42 17.44 -6.20
N ALA A 43 5.27 16.59 -5.62
CA ALA A 43 6.19 15.74 -6.37
C ALA A 43 5.46 15.00 -7.51
N PRO A 44 5.97 15.04 -8.75
CA PRO A 44 5.35 14.35 -9.86
C PRO A 44 5.54 12.83 -9.73
N VAL A 45 4.60 12.07 -10.29
CA VAL A 45 4.60 10.60 -10.27
C VAL A 45 5.93 9.99 -10.77
N ASP A 46 6.56 10.62 -11.72
CA ASP A 46 7.87 10.19 -12.25
C ASP A 46 8.96 10.17 -11.17
N SER A 47 8.90 11.04 -10.16
CA SER A 47 9.86 11.05 -9.05
C SER A 47 9.76 9.79 -8.20
N PHE A 48 8.53 9.36 -7.90
CA PHE A 48 8.26 8.12 -7.17
C PHE A 48 8.63 6.89 -7.99
N ALA A 49 8.25 6.85 -9.26
CA ALA A 49 8.60 5.77 -10.17
C ALA A 49 10.12 5.61 -10.33
N VAL A 50 10.87 6.71 -10.37
CA VAL A 50 12.34 6.69 -10.45
C VAL A 50 12.94 6.21 -9.13
N ALA A 51 12.42 6.64 -7.97
CA ALA A 51 12.87 6.15 -6.67
C ALA A 51 12.61 4.64 -6.55
N PHE A 52 11.38 4.20 -6.78
CA PHE A 52 10.97 2.80 -6.74
C PHE A 52 11.79 1.91 -7.70
N LYS A 53 12.03 2.36 -8.92
CA LYS A 53 12.86 1.66 -9.91
C LYS A 53 14.29 1.39 -9.42
N ARG A 54 14.84 2.28 -8.58
CA ARG A 54 16.23 2.24 -8.11
C ARG A 54 16.42 1.44 -6.83
N THR A 55 15.32 0.96 -6.23
CA THR A 55 15.41 0.17 -5.00
C THR A 55 16.16 -1.14 -5.24
N GLU A 56 16.94 -1.56 -4.25
CA GLU A 56 17.74 -2.79 -4.31
C GLU A 56 17.17 -3.90 -3.40
N TYR A 57 16.22 -3.57 -2.51
CA TYR A 57 15.59 -4.56 -1.66
C TYR A 57 14.71 -5.54 -2.48
N PRO A 58 14.50 -6.76 -1.99
CA PRO A 58 13.62 -7.73 -2.63
C PRO A 58 12.20 -7.19 -2.76
N LEU A 59 11.56 -7.50 -3.87
CA LEU A 59 10.15 -7.22 -4.14
C LEU A 59 9.47 -8.47 -4.68
N TRP A 60 8.16 -8.58 -4.43
CA TRP A 60 7.34 -9.70 -4.89
C TRP A 60 6.15 -9.21 -5.71
N HIS A 61 5.43 -10.13 -6.34
CA HIS A 61 4.15 -9.93 -7.02
C HIS A 61 4.07 -8.64 -7.85
N ALA A 62 3.11 -7.76 -7.53
CA ALA A 62 2.86 -6.52 -8.28
C ALA A 62 4.08 -5.59 -8.26
N ASN A 63 4.74 -5.47 -7.13
CA ASN A 63 5.92 -4.64 -6.95
C ASN A 63 7.09 -5.10 -7.82
N GLN A 64 7.36 -6.41 -7.82
CA GLN A 64 8.44 -6.99 -8.61
C GLN A 64 8.22 -6.76 -10.12
N VAL A 65 7.00 -6.99 -10.59
CA VAL A 65 6.65 -6.79 -12.02
C VAL A 65 6.69 -5.30 -12.37
N ALA A 66 6.18 -4.43 -11.50
CA ALA A 66 6.22 -2.99 -11.75
C ALA A 66 7.66 -2.47 -11.87
N ARG A 67 8.55 -2.88 -10.94
CA ARG A 67 9.98 -2.51 -11.04
C ARG A 67 10.64 -3.05 -12.31
N TYR A 68 10.33 -4.29 -12.69
CA TYR A 68 10.81 -4.85 -13.96
C TYR A 68 10.35 -4.01 -15.16
N ASN A 69 9.06 -3.67 -15.22
CA ASN A 69 8.48 -2.85 -16.28
C ASN A 69 9.16 -1.47 -16.38
N LEU A 70 9.37 -0.82 -15.24
CA LEU A 70 10.09 0.46 -15.17
C LEU A 70 11.54 0.33 -15.63
N LEU A 71 12.22 -0.76 -15.30
CA LEU A 71 13.58 -1.05 -15.75
C LEU A 71 13.65 -1.26 -17.27
N GLN A 72 12.60 -1.82 -17.89
CA GLN A 72 12.46 -1.95 -19.34
C GLN A 72 12.07 -0.63 -20.04
N GLY A 73 11.95 0.47 -19.31
CA GLY A 73 11.63 1.79 -19.86
C GLY A 73 10.14 2.12 -19.93
N MET A 74 9.27 1.25 -19.41
CA MET A 74 7.86 1.58 -19.25
C MET A 74 7.72 2.68 -18.20
N LYS A 75 6.70 3.53 -18.36
CA LYS A 75 6.43 4.61 -17.40
C LYS A 75 5.22 4.26 -16.53
N ALA A 76 5.16 4.85 -15.34
CA ALA A 76 3.92 4.91 -14.58
C ALA A 76 2.91 5.81 -15.33
N PRO A 77 1.60 5.50 -15.26
CA PRO A 77 0.97 4.40 -14.53
C PRO A 77 0.95 3.07 -15.32
N GLN A 78 1.53 3.01 -16.51
CA GLN A 78 1.49 1.80 -17.35
C GLN A 78 2.24 0.61 -16.72
N SER A 79 3.24 0.87 -15.87
CA SER A 79 4.01 -0.16 -15.17
C SER A 79 3.14 -1.03 -14.24
N GLY A 80 2.16 -0.43 -13.57
CA GLY A 80 1.22 -1.12 -12.68
C GLY A 80 -0.06 -1.60 -13.36
N HIS A 81 -0.35 -1.11 -14.58
CA HIS A 81 -1.61 -1.40 -15.26
C HIS A 81 -1.80 -2.90 -15.50
N TRP A 82 -3.00 -3.43 -15.26
CA TRP A 82 -3.32 -4.85 -15.35
C TRP A 82 -2.97 -5.54 -16.68
N LYS A 83 -2.87 -4.78 -17.77
CA LYS A 83 -2.39 -5.31 -19.07
C LYS A 83 -0.90 -5.63 -19.08
N ASN A 84 -0.13 -4.99 -18.21
CA ASN A 84 1.33 -5.09 -18.14
C ASN A 84 1.81 -5.73 -16.84
N ASN A 85 0.93 -5.82 -15.86
CA ASN A 85 1.22 -6.38 -14.54
C ASN A 85 0.11 -7.38 -14.16
N PRO A 86 0.36 -8.69 -14.30
CA PRO A 86 -0.64 -9.72 -13.99
C PRO A 86 -0.99 -9.78 -12.50
N HIS A 87 -0.19 -9.13 -11.64
CA HIS A 87 -0.41 -9.03 -10.21
C HIS A 87 -1.02 -7.68 -9.77
N ALA A 88 -1.49 -6.85 -10.71
CA ALA A 88 -2.04 -5.52 -10.40
C ALA A 88 -3.16 -5.52 -9.36
N HIS A 89 -3.89 -6.63 -9.22
CA HIS A 89 -4.97 -6.82 -8.25
C HIS A 89 -4.53 -7.51 -6.95
N CYS A 90 -3.23 -7.80 -6.79
CA CYS A 90 -2.69 -8.42 -5.58
C CYS A 90 -2.64 -7.43 -4.40
N ILE A 91 -2.31 -7.97 -3.23
CA ILE A 91 -2.34 -7.28 -1.94
C ILE A 91 -1.27 -6.18 -1.79
N ASP A 92 -0.24 -6.15 -2.65
CA ASP A 92 0.96 -5.31 -2.45
C ASP A 92 0.62 -3.88 -2.01
N PHE A 93 -0.14 -3.13 -2.79
CA PHE A 93 -0.48 -1.75 -2.44
C PHE A 93 -1.39 -1.64 -1.21
N GLN A 94 -2.16 -2.67 -0.88
CA GLN A 94 -3.00 -2.68 0.32
C GLN A 94 -2.17 -2.64 1.60
N ILE A 95 -1.00 -3.26 1.60
CA ILE A 95 -0.08 -3.27 2.75
C ILE A 95 0.96 -2.14 2.71
N GLU A 96 0.89 -1.27 1.72
CA GLU A 96 1.87 -0.19 1.45
C GLU A 96 1.21 1.20 1.36
N ALA A 97 -0.06 1.33 1.74
CA ALA A 97 -0.80 2.58 1.57
C ALA A 97 -1.04 3.33 2.88
N ASP A 98 -0.69 2.77 4.02
CA ASP A 98 -0.91 3.34 5.35
C ASP A 98 -0.21 4.70 5.51
N PHE A 99 0.99 4.88 4.94
CA PHE A 99 1.70 6.15 4.97
C PHE A 99 0.85 7.31 4.39
N ALA A 100 0.04 7.05 3.37
CA ALA A 100 -0.83 8.07 2.77
C ALA A 100 -1.90 8.55 3.75
N GLY A 101 -2.47 7.64 4.53
CA GLY A 101 -3.39 7.94 5.63
C GLY A 101 -2.70 8.68 6.78
N ILE A 102 -1.51 8.22 7.18
CA ILE A 102 -0.69 8.84 8.23
C ILE A 102 -0.30 10.28 7.85
N MET A 103 -0.02 10.55 6.58
CA MET A 103 0.28 11.89 6.07
C MET A 103 -0.96 12.80 5.93
N SER A 104 -2.17 12.25 6.05
CA SER A 104 -3.44 12.96 5.82
C SER A 104 -4.41 12.82 7.00
N PRO A 105 -4.07 13.26 8.23
CA PRO A 105 -4.90 13.11 9.43
C PRO A 105 -6.29 13.71 9.25
N GLY A 106 -7.35 12.91 9.34
CA GLY A 106 -8.74 13.35 9.20
C GLY A 106 -9.14 13.81 7.79
N MET A 107 -8.31 13.54 6.79
CA MET A 107 -8.52 13.95 5.39
C MET A 107 -8.48 12.72 4.45
N PRO A 108 -9.46 11.81 4.51
CA PRO A 108 -9.40 10.55 3.78
C PRO A 108 -9.40 10.75 2.25
N ASN A 109 -10.03 11.80 1.73
CA ASN A 109 -9.95 12.12 0.29
C ASN A 109 -8.52 12.53 -0.13
N GLN A 110 -7.79 13.24 0.73
CA GLN A 110 -6.39 13.59 0.48
C GLN A 110 -5.49 12.36 0.51
N ALA A 111 -5.76 11.42 1.42
CA ALA A 111 -5.10 10.12 1.44
C ALA A 111 -5.33 9.36 0.12
N ALA A 112 -6.56 9.35 -0.39
CA ALA A 112 -6.90 8.75 -1.68
C ALA A 112 -6.17 9.42 -2.86
N GLU A 113 -5.99 10.75 -2.86
CA GLU A 113 -5.21 11.46 -3.88
C GLU A 113 -3.72 11.06 -3.85
N ILE A 114 -3.15 10.85 -2.67
CA ILE A 114 -1.78 10.32 -2.54
C ILE A 114 -1.73 8.90 -3.09
N CYS A 115 -2.69 8.05 -2.75
CA CYS A 115 -2.79 6.69 -3.28
C CYS A 115 -2.93 6.67 -4.81
N ASP A 116 -3.71 7.58 -5.41
CA ASP A 116 -3.82 7.70 -6.86
C ASP A 116 -2.47 8.05 -7.50
N LYS A 117 -1.74 8.96 -6.87
CA LYS A 117 -0.42 9.41 -7.34
C LYS A 117 0.61 8.27 -7.37
N VAL A 118 0.67 7.42 -6.34
CA VAL A 118 1.76 6.44 -6.19
C VAL A 118 1.33 5.01 -6.45
N GLY A 119 0.10 4.62 -6.10
CA GLY A 119 -0.36 3.23 -6.16
C GLY A 119 -0.40 2.67 -7.57
N HIS A 120 -0.67 3.50 -8.55
CA HIS A 120 -0.68 3.09 -9.95
C HIS A 120 0.70 2.82 -10.55
N ILE A 121 1.77 3.02 -9.79
CA ILE A 121 3.11 2.54 -10.17
C ILE A 121 3.11 1.00 -10.24
N MET A 122 2.39 0.33 -9.31
CA MET A 122 2.37 -1.13 -9.18
C MET A 122 0.99 -1.79 -9.24
N SER A 123 -0.10 -1.11 -8.86
CA SER A 123 -1.42 -1.71 -8.66
C SER A 123 -2.54 -0.99 -9.40
N TYR A 124 -3.60 -1.74 -9.69
CA TYR A 124 -4.84 -1.26 -10.30
C TYR A 124 -6.05 -2.05 -9.77
N GLY A 125 -7.25 -1.50 -9.98
CA GLY A 125 -8.51 -2.16 -9.63
C GLY A 125 -8.57 -2.54 -8.16
N GLU A 126 -8.98 -3.77 -7.86
CA GLU A 126 -9.25 -4.22 -6.48
C GLU A 126 -8.02 -4.13 -5.55
N GLY A 127 -6.82 -4.39 -6.06
CA GLY A 127 -5.58 -4.22 -5.29
C GLY A 127 -5.31 -2.76 -4.91
N TRP A 128 -5.61 -1.83 -5.82
CA TRP A 128 -5.50 -0.40 -5.56
C TRP A 128 -6.60 0.10 -4.61
N TYR A 129 -7.85 -0.37 -4.80
CA TYR A 129 -8.97 -0.04 -3.89
C TYR A 129 -8.67 -0.48 -2.45
N GLY A 130 -8.08 -1.66 -2.26
CA GLY A 130 -7.65 -2.12 -0.94
C GLY A 130 -6.68 -1.15 -0.26
N GLY A 131 -5.71 -0.62 -1.01
CA GLY A 131 -4.77 0.40 -0.51
C GLY A 131 -5.47 1.71 -0.14
N VAL A 132 -6.35 2.22 -1.02
CA VAL A 132 -7.14 3.43 -0.74
C VAL A 132 -7.98 3.27 0.53
N TYR A 133 -8.61 2.11 0.70
CA TYR A 133 -9.40 1.81 1.89
C TYR A 133 -8.56 1.82 3.17
N VAL A 134 -7.40 1.17 3.15
CA VAL A 134 -6.46 1.17 4.30
C VAL A 134 -5.99 2.58 4.61
N ALA A 135 -5.57 3.35 3.61
CA ALA A 135 -5.16 4.74 3.80
C ALA A 135 -6.27 5.62 4.40
N ALA A 136 -7.52 5.42 3.95
CA ALA A 136 -8.68 6.12 4.49
C ALA A 136 -8.92 5.77 5.97
N MET A 137 -8.82 4.49 6.35
CA MET A 137 -8.94 4.06 7.74
C MET A 137 -7.86 4.70 8.62
N TYR A 138 -6.59 4.70 8.20
CA TYR A 138 -5.51 5.36 8.94
C TYR A 138 -5.75 6.87 9.10
N SER A 139 -6.22 7.53 8.03
CA SER A 139 -6.57 8.95 8.09
C SER A 139 -7.66 9.24 9.12
N LEU A 140 -8.73 8.44 9.14
CA LEU A 140 -9.86 8.60 10.06
C LEU A 140 -9.50 8.26 11.51
N ALA A 141 -8.60 7.31 11.74
CA ALA A 141 -8.12 6.91 13.07
C ALA A 141 -7.40 8.04 13.84
N TYR A 142 -6.98 9.11 13.17
CA TYR A 142 -6.46 10.30 13.84
C TYR A 142 -7.54 11.17 14.49
N VAL A 143 -8.80 11.02 14.07
CA VAL A 143 -9.91 11.90 14.50
C VAL A 143 -11.07 11.15 15.13
N SER A 144 -11.01 9.82 15.16
CA SER A 144 -12.00 8.96 15.79
C SER A 144 -11.33 7.73 16.40
N ASP A 145 -11.86 7.26 17.53
CA ASP A 145 -11.54 5.98 18.17
C ASP A 145 -12.69 4.95 18.00
N ASP A 146 -13.74 5.32 17.28
CA ASP A 146 -14.86 4.47 16.93
C ASP A 146 -14.49 3.61 15.70
N MET A 147 -14.19 2.35 15.94
CA MET A 147 -13.74 1.43 14.89
C MET A 147 -14.82 1.14 13.85
N GLU A 148 -16.09 1.04 14.25
CA GLU A 148 -17.22 0.83 13.34
C GLU A 148 -17.34 2.02 12.38
N TYR A 149 -17.35 3.24 12.95
CA TYR A 149 -17.33 4.47 12.15
C TYR A 149 -16.15 4.54 11.17
N ILE A 150 -14.92 4.23 11.61
CA ILE A 150 -13.72 4.29 10.77
C ILE A 150 -13.85 3.34 9.57
N VAL A 151 -14.27 2.11 9.81
CA VAL A 151 -14.40 1.07 8.78
C VAL A 151 -15.48 1.42 7.77
N GLU A 152 -16.67 1.87 8.24
CA GLU A 152 -17.80 2.23 7.37
C GLU A 152 -17.51 3.51 6.56
N GLU A 153 -16.95 4.55 7.18
CA GLU A 153 -16.64 5.81 6.49
C GLU A 153 -15.55 5.64 5.45
N ALA A 154 -14.51 4.86 5.75
CA ALA A 154 -13.46 4.57 4.80
C ALA A 154 -13.98 3.85 3.54
N LEU A 155 -14.99 3.00 3.69
CA LEU A 155 -15.56 2.26 2.57
C LEU A 155 -16.28 3.18 1.56
N LYS A 156 -16.79 4.31 1.99
CA LYS A 156 -17.49 5.28 1.11
C LYS A 156 -16.61 5.91 0.03
N ILE A 157 -15.30 5.79 0.14
CA ILE A 157 -14.33 6.29 -0.86
C ILE A 157 -14.20 5.31 -2.03
N ILE A 158 -14.53 4.04 -1.79
CA ILE A 158 -14.40 2.97 -2.78
C ILE A 158 -15.69 2.90 -3.61
N PRO A 159 -15.59 2.74 -4.95
CA PRO A 159 -16.77 2.59 -5.80
C PRO A 159 -17.65 1.41 -5.38
N GLU A 160 -18.94 1.65 -5.18
CA GLU A 160 -19.93 0.63 -4.75
C GLU A 160 -20.01 -0.58 -5.69
N GLU A 161 -19.71 -0.37 -6.98
CA GLU A 161 -19.73 -1.41 -8.00
C GLU A 161 -18.51 -2.33 -7.96
N SER A 162 -17.43 -1.93 -7.26
CA SER A 162 -16.22 -2.74 -7.16
C SER A 162 -16.46 -4.04 -6.37
N ASP A 163 -15.71 -5.07 -6.69
CA ASP A 163 -15.81 -6.32 -5.95
C ASP A 163 -15.21 -6.19 -4.55
N PHE A 164 -14.21 -5.29 -4.37
CA PHE A 164 -13.66 -4.96 -3.07
C PHE A 164 -14.73 -4.35 -2.15
N HIS A 165 -15.49 -3.33 -2.63
CA HIS A 165 -16.55 -2.70 -1.84
C HIS A 165 -17.62 -3.72 -1.44
N LYS A 166 -18.09 -4.54 -2.37
CA LYS A 166 -19.10 -5.60 -2.09
C LYS A 166 -18.59 -6.59 -1.03
N CYS A 167 -17.34 -7.06 -1.19
CA CYS A 167 -16.73 -7.99 -0.24
C CYS A 167 -16.64 -7.38 1.16
N MET A 168 -16.20 -6.13 1.27
CA MET A 168 -16.12 -5.44 2.57
C MET A 168 -17.51 -5.21 3.17
N SER A 169 -18.50 -4.81 2.37
CA SER A 169 -19.88 -4.62 2.82
C SER A 169 -20.53 -5.91 3.35
N ASP A 170 -20.12 -7.08 2.84
CA ASP A 170 -20.59 -8.37 3.32
C ASP A 170 -19.94 -8.80 4.66
N VAL A 171 -18.82 -8.17 5.04
CA VAL A 171 -18.06 -8.49 6.25
C VAL A 171 -18.36 -7.53 7.40
N ILE A 172 -18.64 -6.26 7.09
CA ILE A 172 -19.03 -5.22 8.05
C ILE A 172 -20.51 -5.42 8.46
#